data_a1f0920b6b86cec9211b24f331d93c73
#
_entry.id   a1f0920b6b86cec9211b24f331d93c73
#
_cell.length_a   1.000
_cell.length_b   1.000
_cell.length_c   1.000
_cell.angle_alpha   90.00
_cell.angle_beta   90.00
_cell.angle_gamma   90.00
#
_symmetry.space_group_name_H-M   'P 1'
#
loop_
_entity.id
_entity.type
_entity.pdbx_description
1 polymer ?
#
loop_
_entity_poly.entity_id
_entity_poly.type
_entity_poly.pdbx_seq_one_letter_code
_entity_poly.pdbx_strand_id
1 'polypeptide(L)'
;MPPKVKVKKEDVINAAVDIVRSSGAQAINARTIASVLNCSTQPVFSNFATMDELRLAVVERADILCQEYMQREVESGEFPAYKANGMAYIRFAKEEKELFKLLYMRDRSSEIIPEATEQTDKMESIVHKNTGLSGMDAKLFHLEMWAYVHGIATMFATGFLDLDWELVSRMLTDSYQGLRKQYGME
;
A
#
# COMPACT_ATOMS: atom_id res chain seq x y z
N MET A 1 34.52 27.49 4.28
CA MET A 1 33.80 26.30 3.80
C MET A 1 32.32 26.50 4.12
N PRO A 2 31.40 26.37 3.17
CA PRO A 2 29.99 26.41 3.50
C PRO A 2 29.66 25.22 4.43
N PRO A 3 28.74 25.37 5.39
CA PRO A 3 28.37 24.31 6.29
C PRO A 3 27.86 23.11 5.50
N LYS A 4 28.40 21.91 5.75
CA LYS A 4 27.89 20.66 5.17
C LYS A 4 26.43 20.50 5.61
N VAL A 5 25.51 20.49 4.66
CA VAL A 5 24.11 20.19 4.94
C VAL A 5 24.05 18.82 5.62
N LYS A 6 23.54 18.79 6.84
CA LYS A 6 23.42 17.54 7.63
C LYS A 6 22.28 16.72 7.04
N VAL A 7 22.60 15.59 6.40
CA VAL A 7 21.61 14.63 5.90
C VAL A 7 20.81 14.06 7.07
N LYS A 8 19.50 14.24 7.06
CA LYS A 8 18.57 13.74 8.08
C LYS A 8 18.13 12.31 7.77
N LYS A 9 17.60 11.62 8.78
CA LYS A 9 17.02 10.28 8.63
C LYS A 9 15.94 10.23 7.53
N GLU A 10 15.11 11.25 7.49
CA GLU A 10 14.01 11.39 6.52
C GLU A 10 14.51 11.58 5.08
N ASP A 11 15.62 12.31 4.88
CA ASP A 11 16.23 12.46 3.56
C ASP A 11 16.71 11.10 3.02
N VAL A 12 17.28 10.26 3.91
CA VAL A 12 17.72 8.90 3.54
C VAL A 12 16.54 8.00 3.19
N ILE A 13 15.44 8.06 3.96
CA ILE A 13 14.23 7.29 3.67
C ILE A 13 13.62 7.72 2.32
N ASN A 14 13.46 9.02 2.10
CA ASN A 14 12.88 9.54 0.86
C ASN A 14 13.73 9.16 -0.36
N ALA A 15 15.05 9.30 -0.28
CA ALA A 15 15.94 8.86 -1.34
C ALA A 15 15.82 7.34 -1.62
N ALA A 16 15.67 6.53 -0.56
CA ALA A 16 15.48 5.10 -0.71
C ALA A 16 14.11 4.76 -1.35
N VAL A 17 13.05 5.48 -0.98
CA VAL A 17 11.72 5.36 -1.63
C VAL A 17 11.79 5.69 -3.12
N ASP A 18 12.50 6.76 -3.50
CA ASP A 18 12.67 7.15 -4.90
C ASP A 18 13.48 6.11 -5.69
N ILE A 19 14.46 5.46 -5.05
CA ILE A 19 15.19 4.33 -5.63
C ILE A 19 14.24 3.14 -5.85
N VAL A 20 13.36 2.83 -4.88
CA VAL A 20 12.35 1.77 -5.09
C VAL A 20 11.46 2.09 -6.27
N ARG A 21 10.89 3.29 -6.35
CA ARG A 21 10.03 3.73 -7.46
C ARG A 21 10.67 3.54 -8.83
N SER A 22 11.95 3.86 -8.93
CA SER A 22 12.66 3.83 -10.21
C SER A 22 13.27 2.47 -10.57
N SER A 23 13.65 1.66 -9.58
CA SER A 23 14.55 0.52 -9.81
C SER A 23 14.19 -0.71 -8.97
N GLY A 24 13.12 -0.65 -8.17
CA GLY A 24 12.69 -1.75 -7.29
C GLY A 24 13.47 -1.87 -5.98
N ALA A 25 12.93 -2.63 -5.04
CA ALA A 25 13.45 -2.75 -3.68
C ALA A 25 14.88 -3.34 -3.61
N GLN A 26 15.25 -4.18 -4.56
CA GLN A 26 16.59 -4.79 -4.66
C GLN A 26 17.70 -3.76 -4.93
N ALA A 27 17.35 -2.58 -5.44
CA ALA A 27 18.31 -1.51 -5.72
C ALA A 27 18.75 -0.72 -4.47
N ILE A 28 18.07 -0.91 -3.32
CA ILE A 28 18.39 -0.23 -2.07
C ILE A 28 19.71 -0.73 -1.51
N ASN A 29 20.72 0.14 -1.53
CA ASN A 29 21.97 -0.05 -0.80
C ASN A 29 22.60 1.32 -0.44
N ALA A 30 23.55 1.32 0.48
CA ALA A 30 24.15 2.56 0.98
C ALA A 30 24.81 3.41 -0.12
N ARG A 31 25.35 2.78 -1.19
CA ARG A 31 26.00 3.48 -2.28
C ARG A 31 25.01 4.16 -3.21
N THR A 32 23.90 3.48 -3.56
CA THR A 32 22.84 4.07 -4.39
C THR A 32 22.18 5.25 -3.70
N ILE A 33 21.91 5.15 -2.40
CA ILE A 33 21.35 6.23 -1.59
C ILE A 33 22.32 7.41 -1.51
N ALA A 34 23.59 7.15 -1.21
CA ALA A 34 24.64 8.17 -1.14
C ALA A 34 24.80 8.91 -2.48
N SER A 35 24.66 8.19 -3.60
CA SER A 35 24.69 8.78 -4.95
C SER A 35 23.49 9.72 -5.17
N VAL A 36 22.27 9.33 -4.82
CA VAL A 36 21.06 10.16 -4.93
C VAL A 36 21.20 11.43 -4.07
N LEU A 37 21.72 11.29 -2.84
CA LEU A 37 21.90 12.41 -1.90
C LEU A 37 23.15 13.23 -2.18
N ASN A 38 23.95 12.86 -3.17
CA ASN A 38 25.23 13.50 -3.49
C ASN A 38 26.17 13.65 -2.27
N CYS A 39 26.29 12.57 -1.50
CA CYS A 39 27.09 12.52 -0.28
C CYS A 39 27.90 11.22 -0.19
N SER A 40 28.69 11.04 0.89
CA SER A 40 29.31 9.75 1.22
C SER A 40 28.30 8.79 1.83
N THR A 41 28.67 7.51 2.00
CA THR A 41 27.81 6.51 2.68
C THR A 41 27.72 6.71 4.20
N GLN A 42 28.58 7.54 4.79
CA GLN A 42 28.60 7.79 6.24
C GLN A 42 27.28 8.30 6.80
N PRO A 43 26.55 9.26 6.18
CA PRO A 43 25.24 9.69 6.65
C PRO A 43 24.19 8.56 6.69
N VAL A 44 24.24 7.59 5.79
CA VAL A 44 23.33 6.43 5.81
C VAL A 44 23.55 5.64 7.10
N PHE A 45 24.80 5.26 7.39
CA PHE A 45 25.15 4.50 8.61
C PHE A 45 25.12 5.32 9.90
N SER A 46 25.10 6.66 9.80
CA SER A 46 24.88 7.52 10.97
C SER A 46 23.39 7.61 11.36
N ASN A 47 22.48 7.34 10.42
CA ASN A 47 21.04 7.39 10.65
C ASN A 47 20.40 6.00 10.87
N PHE A 48 21.05 4.93 10.37
CA PHE A 48 20.57 3.55 10.47
C PHE A 48 21.70 2.62 10.85
N ALA A 49 21.52 1.81 11.89
CA ALA A 49 22.52 0.85 12.33
C ALA A 49 22.75 -0.27 11.29
N THR A 50 21.70 -0.67 10.57
CA THR A 50 21.75 -1.71 9.53
C THR A 50 20.96 -1.30 8.31
N MET A 51 21.24 -1.97 7.16
CA MET A 51 20.41 -1.81 5.96
C MET A 51 19.01 -2.39 6.13
N ASP A 52 18.83 -3.34 7.04
CA ASP A 52 17.50 -3.92 7.31
C ASP A 52 16.63 -2.95 8.10
N GLU A 53 17.19 -2.22 9.06
CA GLU A 53 16.49 -1.10 9.72
C GLU A 53 16.01 -0.05 8.70
N LEU A 54 16.85 0.30 7.73
CA LEU A 54 16.46 1.21 6.67
C LEU A 54 15.35 0.62 5.78
N ARG A 55 15.46 -0.66 5.40
CA ARG A 55 14.42 -1.32 4.59
C ARG A 55 13.06 -1.33 5.29
N LEU A 56 13.04 -1.59 6.59
CA LEU A 56 11.82 -1.49 7.39
C LEU A 56 11.23 -0.07 7.36
N ALA A 57 12.05 0.96 7.56
CA ALA A 57 11.60 2.35 7.48
C ALA A 57 11.06 2.73 6.08
N VAL A 58 11.60 2.14 5.01
CA VAL A 58 11.08 2.32 3.64
C VAL A 58 9.73 1.63 3.46
N VAL A 59 9.54 0.43 4.02
CA VAL A 59 8.24 -0.27 4.03
C VAL A 59 7.20 0.56 4.79
N GLU A 60 7.53 1.06 5.98
CA GLU A 60 6.64 1.93 6.76
C GLU A 60 6.24 3.20 5.97
N ARG A 61 7.20 3.84 5.30
CA ARG A 61 6.92 5.03 4.47
C ARG A 61 6.06 4.71 3.26
N ALA A 62 6.27 3.55 2.62
CA ALA A 62 5.44 3.08 1.52
C ALA A 62 4.00 2.79 1.97
N ASP A 63 3.82 2.22 3.18
CA ASP A 63 2.49 2.00 3.76
C ASP A 63 1.77 3.31 4.03
N ILE A 64 2.46 4.30 4.63
CA ILE A 64 1.91 5.65 4.82
C ILE A 64 1.44 6.26 3.48
N LEU A 65 2.26 6.15 2.42
CA LEU A 65 1.87 6.63 1.10
C LEU A 65 0.61 5.93 0.57
N CYS A 66 0.49 4.62 0.75
CA CYS A 66 -0.71 3.87 0.38
C CYS A 66 -1.94 4.35 1.16
N GLN A 67 -1.80 4.61 2.45
CA GLN A 67 -2.88 5.17 3.28
C GLN A 67 -3.27 6.58 2.84
N GLU A 68 -2.32 7.42 2.43
CA GLU A 68 -2.58 8.75 1.86
C GLU A 68 -3.41 8.66 0.56
N TYR A 69 -3.19 7.63 -0.28
CA TYR A 69 -4.04 7.36 -1.45
C TYR A 69 -5.47 7.02 -1.04
N MET A 70 -5.63 6.13 -0.06
CA MET A 70 -6.96 5.73 0.44
C MET A 70 -7.70 6.93 1.05
N GLN A 71 -7.02 7.72 1.86
CA GLN A 71 -7.61 8.90 2.50
C GLN A 71 -8.09 9.92 1.47
N ARG A 72 -7.28 10.24 0.48
CA ARG A 72 -7.65 11.18 -0.59
C ARG A 72 -8.87 10.73 -1.39
N GLU A 73 -8.95 9.43 -1.72
CA GLU A 73 -10.08 8.90 -2.48
C GLU A 73 -11.38 8.91 -1.65
N VAL A 74 -11.30 8.61 -0.35
CA VAL A 74 -12.45 8.71 0.56
C VAL A 74 -12.90 10.17 0.72
N GLU A 75 -11.97 11.10 0.87
CA GLU A 75 -12.25 12.54 1.02
C GLU A 75 -12.82 13.17 -0.25
N SER A 76 -12.51 12.63 -1.43
CA SER A 76 -13.09 13.10 -2.69
C SER A 76 -14.61 12.98 -2.74
N GLY A 77 -15.18 12.02 -2.02
CA GLY A 77 -16.62 11.74 -2.00
C GLY A 77 -17.18 11.17 -3.30
N GLU A 78 -16.34 10.82 -4.26
CA GLU A 78 -16.77 10.26 -5.57
C GLU A 78 -17.45 8.91 -5.39
N PHE A 79 -16.97 8.10 -4.44
CA PHE A 79 -17.50 6.77 -4.15
C PHE A 79 -17.84 6.61 -2.67
N PRO A 80 -18.77 5.69 -2.32
CA PRO A 80 -18.93 5.26 -0.92
C PRO A 80 -17.60 4.76 -0.34
N ALA A 81 -17.31 5.04 0.93
CA ALA A 81 -16.01 4.85 1.56
C ALA A 81 -15.39 3.45 1.33
N TYR A 82 -16.20 2.38 1.35
CA TYR A 82 -15.71 1.03 1.12
C TYR A 82 -15.19 0.84 -0.31
N LYS A 83 -15.94 1.33 -1.32
CA LYS A 83 -15.53 1.31 -2.72
C LYS A 83 -14.35 2.24 -2.97
N ALA A 84 -14.34 3.42 -2.36
CA ALA A 84 -13.25 4.40 -2.46
C ALA A 84 -11.91 3.78 -2.02
N ASN A 85 -11.87 3.04 -0.91
CA ASN A 85 -10.67 2.32 -0.49
C ASN A 85 -10.19 1.29 -1.54
N GLY A 86 -11.11 0.53 -2.15
CA GLY A 86 -10.77 -0.42 -3.21
C GLY A 86 -10.21 0.26 -4.47
N MET A 87 -10.85 1.35 -4.90
CA MET A 87 -10.37 2.16 -6.04
C MET A 87 -8.99 2.76 -5.79
N ALA A 88 -8.77 3.33 -4.59
CA ALA A 88 -7.48 3.89 -4.19
C ALA A 88 -6.36 2.83 -4.14
N TYR A 89 -6.66 1.64 -3.62
CA TYR A 89 -5.72 0.53 -3.57
C TYR A 89 -5.25 0.11 -4.98
N ILE A 90 -6.19 0.01 -5.93
CA ILE A 90 -5.88 -0.30 -7.33
C ILE A 90 -5.11 0.85 -7.99
N ARG A 91 -5.49 2.11 -7.69
CA ARG A 91 -4.78 3.30 -8.18
C ARG A 91 -3.33 3.33 -7.69
N PHE A 92 -3.10 3.07 -6.41
CA PHE A 92 -1.75 2.95 -5.84
C PHE A 92 -0.94 1.87 -6.56
N ALA A 93 -1.51 0.70 -6.82
CA ALA A 93 -0.85 -0.37 -7.57
C ALA A 93 -0.51 0.01 -9.01
N LYS A 94 -1.32 0.85 -9.66
CA LYS A 94 -1.09 1.34 -11.03
C LYS A 94 0.00 2.41 -11.07
N GLU A 95 -0.05 3.38 -10.15
CA GLU A 95 0.83 4.56 -10.15
C GLU A 95 2.16 4.30 -9.44
N GLU A 96 2.15 3.50 -8.36
CA GLU A 96 3.29 3.20 -7.49
C GLU A 96 3.66 1.71 -7.54
N LYS A 97 3.82 1.16 -8.75
CA LYS A 97 4.01 -0.28 -9.01
C LYS A 97 5.05 -0.94 -8.11
N GLU A 98 6.23 -0.35 -7.98
CA GLU A 98 7.33 -0.94 -7.23
C GLU A 98 7.11 -0.81 -5.71
N LEU A 99 6.44 0.24 -5.24
CA LEU A 99 6.03 0.35 -3.84
C LEU A 99 4.91 -0.65 -3.51
N PHE A 100 3.97 -0.86 -4.42
CA PHE A 100 2.94 -1.89 -4.25
C PHE A 100 3.56 -3.29 -4.15
N LYS A 101 4.51 -3.62 -5.04
CA LYS A 101 5.24 -4.89 -4.97
C LYS A 101 6.01 -5.04 -3.66
N LEU A 102 6.67 -3.97 -3.20
CA LEU A 102 7.37 -3.96 -1.91
C LEU A 102 6.44 -4.26 -0.74
N LEU A 103 5.20 -3.73 -0.74
CA LEU A 103 4.25 -3.94 0.36
C LEU A 103 3.57 -5.31 0.30
N TYR A 104 3.11 -5.72 -0.87
CA TYR A 104 2.10 -6.77 -1.00
C TYR A 104 2.55 -8.00 -1.79
N MET A 105 3.69 -7.95 -2.50
CA MET A 105 4.18 -9.05 -3.34
C MET A 105 5.53 -9.62 -2.86
N ARG A 106 5.91 -9.38 -1.60
CA ARG A 106 7.10 -9.94 -0.97
C ARG A 106 6.76 -11.12 -0.08
N ASP A 107 7.73 -11.97 0.16
CA ASP A 107 7.60 -13.05 1.16
C ASP A 107 7.49 -12.43 2.57
N ARG A 108 6.45 -12.79 3.28
CA ARG A 108 6.14 -12.36 4.65
C ARG A 108 6.07 -13.53 5.63
N SER A 109 6.48 -14.71 5.23
CA SER A 109 6.38 -15.93 6.03
C SER A 109 7.15 -15.86 7.36
N SER A 110 8.18 -15.00 7.44
CA SER A 110 8.96 -14.77 8.66
C SER A 110 8.41 -13.62 9.52
N GLU A 111 7.39 -12.91 9.10
CA GLU A 111 6.84 -11.79 9.83
C GLU A 111 5.76 -12.26 10.82
N ILE A 112 5.81 -11.72 12.04
CA ILE A 112 4.72 -11.87 13.00
C ILE A 112 3.63 -10.88 12.58
N ILE A 113 2.56 -11.40 11.96
CA ILE A 113 1.39 -10.59 11.62
C ILE A 113 0.46 -10.60 12.84
N PRO A 114 0.18 -9.45 13.46
CA PRO A 114 -0.79 -9.38 14.56
C PRO A 114 -2.16 -9.88 14.09
N GLU A 115 -2.86 -10.65 14.92
CA GLU A 115 -4.21 -11.16 14.62
C GLU A 115 -5.25 -10.05 14.45
N ALA A 116 -5.07 -8.97 15.18
CA ALA A 116 -5.88 -7.75 15.05
C ALA A 116 -4.96 -6.55 14.95
N THR A 117 -5.21 -5.70 13.96
CA THR A 117 -4.58 -4.40 13.81
C THR A 117 -5.67 -3.34 13.82
N GLU A 118 -5.34 -2.10 14.19
CA GLU A 118 -6.25 -0.95 14.10
C GLU A 118 -6.88 -0.85 12.69
N GLN A 119 -6.13 -1.25 11.66
CA GLN A 119 -6.60 -1.26 10.29
C GLN A 119 -7.63 -2.37 10.03
N THR A 120 -7.48 -3.55 10.64
CA THR A 120 -8.44 -4.65 10.58
C THR A 120 -9.75 -4.26 11.24
N ASP A 121 -9.69 -3.68 12.44
CA ASP A 121 -10.86 -3.23 13.21
C ASP A 121 -11.60 -2.10 12.47
N LYS A 122 -10.85 -1.18 11.84
CA LYS A 122 -11.42 -0.11 11.01
C LYS A 122 -12.18 -0.68 9.80
N MET A 123 -11.61 -1.68 9.12
CA MET A 123 -12.27 -2.30 7.96
C MET A 123 -13.49 -3.11 8.36
N GLU A 124 -13.44 -3.86 9.46
CA GLU A 124 -14.60 -4.57 10.01
C GLU A 124 -15.73 -3.60 10.36
N SER A 125 -15.41 -2.47 10.99
CA SER A 125 -16.37 -1.40 11.27
C SER A 125 -17.02 -0.83 10.01
N ILE A 126 -16.23 -0.61 8.94
CA ILE A 126 -16.74 -0.12 7.66
C ILE A 126 -17.67 -1.17 7.02
N VAL A 127 -17.29 -2.46 7.03
CA VAL A 127 -18.14 -3.55 6.52
C VAL A 127 -19.44 -3.61 7.31
N HIS A 128 -19.37 -3.62 8.65
CA HIS A 128 -20.55 -3.64 9.49
C HIS A 128 -21.51 -2.48 9.19
N LYS A 129 -20.98 -1.28 9.08
CA LYS A 129 -21.78 -0.07 8.75
C LYS A 129 -22.49 -0.16 7.40
N ASN A 130 -21.88 -0.82 6.40
CA ASN A 130 -22.42 -0.90 5.05
C ASN A 130 -23.30 -2.13 4.80
N THR A 131 -23.12 -3.21 5.57
CA THR A 131 -23.76 -4.50 5.31
C THR A 131 -24.59 -5.02 6.50
N GLY A 132 -24.34 -4.53 7.72
CA GLY A 132 -24.89 -5.08 8.95
C GLY A 132 -24.21 -6.37 9.40
N LEU A 133 -23.29 -6.94 8.62
CA LEU A 133 -22.55 -8.14 9.00
C LEU A 133 -21.60 -7.86 10.16
N SER A 134 -21.34 -8.89 10.98
CA SER A 134 -20.42 -8.81 12.11
C SER A 134 -19.65 -10.12 12.29
N GLY A 135 -18.57 -10.07 13.08
CA GLY A 135 -17.77 -11.24 13.39
C GLY A 135 -17.20 -11.94 12.16
N MET A 136 -17.35 -13.28 12.09
CA MET A 136 -16.77 -14.08 11.02
C MET A 136 -17.33 -13.73 9.63
N ASP A 137 -18.62 -13.41 9.52
CA ASP A 137 -19.25 -13.06 8.24
C ASP A 137 -18.72 -11.73 7.71
N ALA A 138 -18.54 -10.72 8.58
CA ALA A 138 -17.92 -9.45 8.17
C ALA A 138 -16.48 -9.65 7.71
N LYS A 139 -15.72 -10.48 8.43
CA LYS A 139 -14.32 -10.81 8.08
C LYS A 139 -14.24 -11.54 6.75
N LEU A 140 -15.10 -12.54 6.54
CA LEU A 140 -15.11 -13.30 5.28
C LEU A 140 -15.53 -12.42 4.10
N PHE A 141 -16.60 -11.64 4.25
CA PHE A 141 -17.03 -10.67 3.24
C PHE A 141 -15.87 -9.72 2.84
N HIS A 142 -15.15 -9.20 3.84
CA HIS A 142 -14.01 -8.32 3.56
C HIS A 142 -12.89 -9.05 2.84
N LEU A 143 -12.53 -10.27 3.26
CA LEU A 143 -11.47 -11.06 2.63
C LEU A 143 -11.78 -11.41 1.17
N GLU A 144 -13.03 -11.76 0.86
CA GLU A 144 -13.47 -12.05 -0.51
C GLU A 144 -13.38 -10.81 -1.39
N MET A 145 -13.85 -9.66 -0.90
CA MET A 145 -13.71 -8.38 -1.62
C MET A 145 -12.24 -7.97 -1.76
N TRP A 146 -11.45 -8.13 -0.69
CA TRP A 146 -10.02 -7.78 -0.74
C TRP A 146 -9.27 -8.66 -1.74
N ALA A 147 -9.51 -9.98 -1.76
CA ALA A 147 -8.89 -10.87 -2.73
C ALA A 147 -9.21 -10.47 -4.19
N TYR A 148 -10.45 -10.04 -4.45
CA TYR A 148 -10.86 -9.55 -5.75
C TYR A 148 -10.14 -8.24 -6.12
N VAL A 149 -10.14 -7.26 -5.24
CA VAL A 149 -9.44 -5.97 -5.41
C VAL A 149 -7.94 -6.18 -5.57
N HIS A 150 -7.34 -7.07 -4.77
CA HIS A 150 -5.92 -7.38 -4.83
C HIS A 150 -5.54 -8.07 -6.15
N GLY A 151 -6.40 -8.95 -6.67
CA GLY A 151 -6.22 -9.54 -8.01
C GLY A 151 -6.12 -8.49 -9.10
N ILE A 152 -7.07 -7.53 -9.13
CA ILE A 152 -7.03 -6.41 -10.09
C ILE A 152 -5.76 -5.56 -9.89
N ALA A 153 -5.45 -5.19 -8.66
CA ALA A 153 -4.26 -4.39 -8.33
C ALA A 153 -2.96 -5.06 -8.78
N THR A 154 -2.85 -6.38 -8.59
CA THR A 154 -1.71 -7.18 -9.05
C THR A 154 -1.56 -7.16 -10.58
N MET A 155 -2.65 -7.20 -11.32
CA MET A 155 -2.63 -7.09 -12.78
C MET A 155 -2.05 -5.75 -13.24
N PHE A 156 -2.43 -4.65 -12.58
CA PHE A 156 -1.84 -3.33 -12.85
C PHE A 156 -0.36 -3.24 -12.45
N ALA A 157 -0.01 -3.70 -11.24
CA ALA A 157 1.36 -3.63 -10.74
C ALA A 157 2.36 -4.45 -11.60
N THR A 158 1.90 -5.57 -12.16
CA THR A 158 2.71 -6.42 -13.03
C THR A 158 2.69 -6.00 -14.50
N GLY A 159 1.79 -5.08 -14.87
CA GLY A 159 1.58 -4.68 -16.28
C GLY A 159 0.90 -5.78 -17.11
N PHE A 160 0.26 -6.76 -16.47
CA PHE A 160 -0.46 -7.85 -17.15
C PHE A 160 -1.72 -7.35 -17.86
N LEU A 161 -2.49 -6.47 -17.22
CA LEU A 161 -3.63 -5.77 -17.78
C LEU A 161 -3.59 -4.29 -17.41
N ASP A 162 -4.05 -3.44 -18.32
CA ASP A 162 -4.34 -2.03 -18.09
C ASP A 162 -5.79 -1.76 -18.45
N LEU A 163 -6.67 -1.78 -17.45
CA LEU A 163 -8.10 -1.58 -17.60
C LEU A 163 -8.44 -0.09 -17.40
N ASP A 164 -9.48 0.38 -18.08
CA ASP A 164 -10.01 1.71 -17.82
C ASP A 164 -10.72 1.78 -16.45
N TRP A 165 -10.79 2.99 -15.88
CA TRP A 165 -11.31 3.20 -14.53
C TRP A 165 -12.82 2.96 -14.41
N GLU A 166 -13.57 3.19 -15.47
CA GLU A 166 -15.01 2.94 -15.50
C GLU A 166 -15.27 1.43 -15.39
N LEU A 167 -14.52 0.63 -16.16
CA LEU A 167 -14.59 -0.82 -16.07
C LEU A 167 -14.19 -1.34 -14.69
N VAL A 168 -13.08 -0.86 -14.12
CA VAL A 168 -12.65 -1.23 -12.76
C VAL A 168 -13.74 -0.87 -11.75
N SER A 169 -14.28 0.33 -11.81
CA SER A 169 -15.35 0.80 -10.93
C SER A 169 -16.59 -0.08 -11.01
N ARG A 170 -16.98 -0.50 -12.24
CA ARG A 170 -18.09 -1.41 -12.48
C ARG A 170 -17.79 -2.81 -11.92
N MET A 171 -16.62 -3.36 -12.19
CA MET A 171 -16.21 -4.67 -11.68
C MET A 171 -16.28 -4.75 -10.14
N LEU A 172 -15.83 -3.70 -9.43
CA LEU A 172 -15.94 -3.64 -7.97
C LEU A 172 -17.41 -3.60 -7.51
N THR A 173 -18.25 -2.85 -8.22
CA THR A 173 -19.68 -2.75 -7.89
C THR A 173 -20.37 -4.09 -8.09
N ASP A 174 -20.15 -4.75 -9.23
CA ASP A 174 -20.77 -6.03 -9.58
C ASP A 174 -20.34 -7.13 -8.58
N SER A 175 -19.06 -7.19 -8.22
CA SER A 175 -18.56 -8.13 -7.21
C SER A 175 -19.17 -7.88 -5.82
N TYR A 176 -19.21 -6.62 -5.38
CA TYR A 176 -19.82 -6.23 -4.11
C TYR A 176 -21.31 -6.60 -4.05
N GLN A 177 -22.07 -6.31 -5.11
CA GLN A 177 -23.50 -6.65 -5.17
C GLN A 177 -23.73 -8.17 -5.24
N GLY A 178 -22.86 -8.90 -5.92
CA GLY A 178 -22.91 -10.36 -5.95
C GLY A 178 -22.74 -10.97 -4.55
N LEU A 179 -21.73 -10.48 -3.79
CA LEU A 179 -21.53 -10.92 -2.41
C LEU A 179 -22.68 -10.50 -1.48
N ARG A 180 -23.21 -9.28 -1.60
CA ARG A 180 -24.39 -8.87 -0.83
C ARG A 180 -25.55 -9.84 -0.99
N LYS A 181 -25.86 -10.25 -2.22
CA LYS A 181 -26.92 -11.24 -2.49
C LYS A 181 -26.64 -12.59 -1.85
N GLN A 182 -25.38 -13.05 -1.84
CA GLN A 182 -24.98 -14.30 -1.18
C GLN A 182 -25.28 -14.26 0.33
N TYR A 183 -25.13 -13.11 0.98
CA TYR A 183 -25.47 -12.90 2.38
C TYR A 183 -26.94 -12.47 2.64
N GLY A 184 -27.83 -12.61 1.63
CA GLY A 184 -29.25 -12.30 1.75
C GLY A 184 -29.60 -10.81 1.84
N MET A 185 -28.68 -9.95 1.41
CA MET A 185 -28.87 -8.50 1.35
C MET A 185 -29.39 -8.09 -0.04
N GLU A 186 -30.55 -7.43 -0.09
CA GLU A 186 -31.14 -6.85 -1.30
C GLU A 186 -30.41 -5.56 -1.73
#